data_722b3998732b5c317ee3edc23f7d2500
#
_entry.id   722b3998732b5c317ee3edc23f7d2500
#
_cell.length_a   1.000
_cell.length_b   1.000
_cell.length_c   1.000
_cell.angle_alpha   90.00
_cell.angle_beta   90.00
_cell.angle_gamma   90.00
#
_symmetry.space_group_name_H-M   'P 1'
#
loop_
_entity.id
_entity.type
_entity.pdbx_description
1 polymer ?
#
loop_
_entity_poly.entity_id
_entity_poly.type
_entity_poly.pdbx_seq_one_letter_code
_entity_poly.pdbx_strand_id
1 'polypeptide(L)'
;MRIRVAAVATVLLTLAAQSFAAYKISVWVPPWNANALTSIQLNGGAITESNPIWYSWNADYSIAKEWNSENPTWRSSMSGLLMPTVQNAVNGSFDGNASAAMLATAATRDAHANALTQLAVSNGYDGVDIDYERVPTASRANFTTFVNGLAAKLHAANKKLSVTVYAKAGDNENWNGPGSQDWIAIGGAADSVKIMAYDYHWSTSAAGAIAPLDWLDQVATYAEKTIPGSKIMMGLPWYGYDWPATGGASNASFASAHQTMLTNNAALQRDAASGEPYFSYSGHTVYFQDAAGYAKKIDLLKQKHGGIGGFAHWAAGVEDPDIWKVISGTPVTPPPPPPVTPPSSGSGGTPVQSDFLVSGPTTMTVMQGGSVSGDFQLVPVNGFTGTASVAVAKTFSGTAVPGISMIAAGSAVKIYVTATAAPGTYTMTVSFTSGATTHQQSVTVTITPNTARHRAAKR
;
A
#
# COMPACT_ATOMS: atom_id res chain seq x y z
N MET A 1 52.72 31.73 47.87
CA MET A 1 51.63 30.81 47.65
C MET A 1 50.94 31.18 46.34
N ARG A 2 51.28 30.49 45.25
CA ARG A 2 50.75 30.80 43.90
C ARG A 2 49.68 29.76 43.58
N ILE A 3 48.41 30.20 43.48
CA ILE A 3 47.28 29.36 43.06
C ILE A 3 47.31 29.22 41.53
N ARG A 4 47.44 27.98 41.07
CA ARG A 4 47.26 27.65 39.63
C ARG A 4 45.79 27.35 39.41
N VAL A 5 45.12 28.16 38.59
CA VAL A 5 43.81 27.91 38.07
C VAL A 5 43.92 27.01 36.84
N ALA A 6 43.40 25.79 36.90
CA ALA A 6 43.30 24.90 35.78
C ALA A 6 42.01 25.23 34.97
N ALA A 7 42.19 25.61 33.70
CA ALA A 7 41.05 25.78 32.78
C ALA A 7 40.59 24.42 32.26
N VAL A 8 39.36 24.08 32.58
CA VAL A 8 38.68 22.91 32.01
C VAL A 8 38.06 23.33 30.67
N ALA A 9 38.61 22.84 29.55
CA ALA A 9 38.04 23.02 28.22
C ALA A 9 36.91 22.02 28.04
N THR A 10 35.67 22.49 28.03
CA THR A 10 34.50 21.69 27.67
C THR A 10 34.44 21.61 26.15
N VAL A 11 34.72 20.44 25.59
CA VAL A 11 34.52 20.14 24.18
C VAL A 11 33.03 19.83 23.96
N LEU A 12 32.29 20.78 23.42
CA LEU A 12 30.94 20.53 22.90
C LEU A 12 31.09 19.74 21.59
N LEU A 13 30.81 18.44 21.62
CA LEU A 13 30.51 17.66 20.43
C LEU A 13 29.13 18.09 19.91
N THR A 14 29.09 18.91 18.87
CA THR A 14 27.90 19.11 18.06
C THR A 14 27.70 17.85 17.21
N LEU A 15 26.81 16.96 17.63
CA LEU A 15 26.25 15.95 16.73
C LEU A 15 25.44 16.72 15.67
N ALA A 16 26.03 16.84 14.47
CA ALA A 16 25.28 17.21 13.29
C ALA A 16 24.22 16.12 13.08
N ALA A 17 22.97 16.40 13.41
CA ALA A 17 21.86 15.59 12.98
C ALA A 17 21.87 15.62 11.44
N GLN A 18 22.34 14.53 10.81
CA GLN A 18 22.12 14.33 9.39
C GLN A 18 20.60 14.24 9.21
N SER A 19 20.01 15.28 8.63
CA SER A 19 18.65 15.19 8.14
C SER A 19 18.65 14.18 7.00
N PHE A 20 18.31 12.94 7.30
CA PHE A 20 18.01 11.98 6.24
C PHE A 20 16.87 12.58 5.44
N ALA A 21 17.07 12.79 4.14
CA ALA A 21 15.98 13.16 3.25
C ALA A 21 14.85 12.13 3.44
N ALA A 22 13.64 12.60 3.66
CA ALA A 22 12.52 11.69 3.86
C ALA A 22 12.38 10.79 2.62
N TYR A 23 12.23 9.49 2.84
CA TYR A 23 12.01 8.54 1.74
C TYR A 23 10.78 8.92 0.95
N LYS A 24 10.88 8.83 -0.38
CA LYS A 24 9.71 8.99 -1.25
C LYS A 24 8.74 7.84 -1.03
N ILE A 25 7.45 8.13 -1.02
CA ILE A 25 6.37 7.15 -0.92
C ILE A 25 5.55 7.24 -2.20
N SER A 26 5.67 6.24 -3.04
CA SER A 26 4.92 6.08 -4.28
C SER A 26 3.88 5.00 -4.10
N VAL A 27 2.67 5.19 -4.65
CA VAL A 27 1.57 4.24 -4.51
C VAL A 27 0.89 4.02 -5.85
N TRP A 28 0.79 2.77 -6.28
CA TRP A 28 -0.09 2.41 -7.39
C TRP A 28 -1.54 2.39 -6.93
N VAL A 29 -2.38 3.02 -7.74
CA VAL A 29 -3.80 3.21 -7.42
C VAL A 29 -4.66 2.53 -8.48
N PRO A 30 -5.06 1.26 -8.24
CA PRO A 30 -5.86 0.50 -9.18
C PRO A 30 -7.31 1.01 -9.21
N PRO A 31 -7.82 1.47 -10.37
CA PRO A 31 -9.15 2.09 -10.48
C PRO A 31 -10.31 1.10 -10.35
N TRP A 32 -10.04 -0.20 -10.49
CA TRP A 32 -11.02 -1.27 -10.29
C TRP A 32 -11.23 -1.64 -8.81
N ASN A 33 -10.40 -1.10 -7.90
CA ASN A 33 -10.55 -1.29 -6.46
C ASN A 33 -11.21 -0.06 -5.83
N ALA A 34 -12.46 -0.20 -5.42
CA ALA A 34 -13.23 0.91 -4.82
C ALA A 34 -12.57 1.46 -3.53
N ASN A 35 -11.83 0.63 -2.79
CA ASN A 35 -11.14 1.06 -1.57
C ASN A 35 -9.86 1.86 -1.86
N ALA A 36 -9.29 1.77 -3.08
CA ALA A 36 -8.07 2.49 -3.43
C ALA A 36 -8.25 4.01 -3.31
N LEU A 37 -9.36 4.54 -3.81
CA LEU A 37 -9.67 5.97 -3.71
C LEU A 37 -9.76 6.43 -2.24
N THR A 38 -10.43 5.64 -1.41
CA THR A 38 -10.56 5.90 0.02
C THR A 38 -9.21 5.89 0.72
N SER A 39 -8.37 4.89 0.43
CA SER A 39 -7.03 4.79 0.99
C SER A 39 -6.19 6.03 0.69
N ILE A 40 -6.17 6.47 -0.58
CA ILE A 40 -5.44 7.66 -1.00
C ILE A 40 -5.99 8.94 -0.33
N GLN A 41 -7.30 9.10 -0.27
CA GLN A 41 -7.92 10.27 0.38
C GLN A 41 -7.57 10.39 1.85
N LEU A 42 -7.46 9.25 2.56
CA LEU A 42 -7.17 9.23 3.98
C LEU A 42 -5.69 9.49 4.29
N ASN A 43 -4.80 9.05 3.41
CA ASN A 43 -3.38 8.98 3.69
C ASN A 43 -2.54 9.88 2.77
N GLY A 44 -3.18 10.76 2.02
CA GLY A 44 -2.53 11.62 1.02
C GLY A 44 -1.37 12.45 1.55
N GLY A 45 -1.40 12.83 2.84
CA GLY A 45 -0.29 13.55 3.47
C GLY A 45 1.03 12.79 3.56
N ALA A 46 1.00 11.46 3.46
CA ALA A 46 2.19 10.63 3.46
C ALA A 46 2.68 10.28 2.04
N ILE A 47 1.89 10.53 1.01
CA ILE A 47 2.15 10.13 -0.37
C ILE A 47 2.92 11.23 -1.09
N THR A 48 4.08 10.90 -1.64
CA THR A 48 4.90 11.82 -2.45
C THR A 48 4.66 11.68 -3.94
N GLU A 49 4.09 10.53 -4.38
CA GLU A 49 3.80 10.24 -5.78
C GLU A 49 2.62 9.27 -5.89
N SER A 50 1.62 9.62 -6.67
CA SER A 50 0.48 8.77 -7.00
C SER A 50 0.57 8.25 -8.43
N ASN A 51 0.42 6.95 -8.59
CA ASN A 51 0.51 6.24 -9.86
C ASN A 51 -0.81 5.52 -10.17
N PRO A 52 -1.86 6.25 -10.56
CA PRO A 52 -3.10 5.61 -10.95
C PRO A 52 -2.93 4.82 -12.26
N ILE A 53 -3.49 3.61 -12.30
CA ILE A 53 -3.47 2.75 -13.49
C ILE A 53 -4.58 3.22 -14.44
N TRP A 54 -4.30 4.26 -15.21
CA TRP A 54 -5.33 4.88 -16.06
C TRP A 54 -5.16 4.65 -17.52
N TYR A 55 -4.04 4.06 -17.96
CA TYR A 55 -3.72 3.89 -19.36
C TYR A 55 -3.17 2.51 -19.67
N SER A 56 -3.55 2.04 -20.85
CA SER A 56 -3.03 0.80 -21.45
C SER A 56 -2.75 1.02 -22.94
N TRP A 57 -2.65 -0.04 -23.70
CA TRP A 57 -2.40 0.02 -25.14
C TRP A 57 -3.59 -0.50 -25.95
N ASN A 58 -3.86 0.15 -27.08
CA ASN A 58 -4.62 -0.44 -28.18
C ASN A 58 -3.74 -1.42 -28.97
N ALA A 59 -4.37 -2.23 -29.84
CA ALA A 59 -3.65 -3.19 -30.67
C ALA A 59 -2.64 -2.55 -31.65
N ASP A 60 -2.79 -1.26 -31.94
CA ASP A 60 -1.87 -0.46 -32.78
C ASP A 60 -0.81 0.31 -31.95
N TYR A 61 -0.67 -0.04 -30.67
CA TYR A 61 0.25 0.56 -29.69
C TYR A 61 -0.07 2.01 -29.33
N SER A 62 -1.16 2.58 -29.79
CA SER A 62 -1.64 3.85 -29.31
C SER A 62 -2.09 3.74 -27.84
N ILE A 63 -2.04 4.86 -27.11
CA ILE A 63 -2.40 4.87 -25.69
C ILE A 63 -3.92 4.83 -25.55
N ALA A 64 -4.40 3.78 -24.90
CA ALA A 64 -5.80 3.61 -24.51
C ALA A 64 -6.05 4.26 -23.16
N LYS A 65 -7.18 4.96 -23.04
CA LYS A 65 -7.69 5.40 -21.74
C LYS A 65 -8.40 4.24 -21.09
N GLU A 66 -7.94 3.93 -19.90
CA GLU A 66 -8.62 3.02 -19.00
C GLU A 66 -9.45 3.83 -18.00
N TRP A 67 -10.10 3.16 -17.12
CA TRP A 67 -10.90 3.57 -15.98
C TRP A 67 -10.60 5.00 -15.44
N ASN A 68 -11.58 5.73 -15.04
CA ASN A 68 -11.51 6.92 -14.17
C ASN A 68 -10.45 8.02 -14.49
N SER A 69 -9.63 7.90 -15.53
CA SER A 69 -8.58 8.89 -15.86
C SER A 69 -9.10 10.31 -16.05
N GLU A 70 -10.37 10.46 -16.42
CA GLU A 70 -11.03 11.75 -16.57
C GLU A 70 -12.02 12.08 -15.43
N ASN A 71 -12.13 11.19 -14.43
CA ASN A 71 -13.01 11.42 -13.28
C ASN A 71 -12.41 12.50 -12.36
N PRO A 72 -13.05 13.65 -12.19
CA PRO A 72 -12.51 14.75 -11.38
C PRO A 72 -12.27 14.35 -9.91
N THR A 73 -13.11 13.47 -9.35
CA THR A 73 -12.97 13.01 -7.96
C THR A 73 -11.71 12.19 -7.78
N TRP A 74 -11.43 11.26 -8.69
CA TRP A 74 -10.20 10.48 -8.66
C TRP A 74 -8.98 11.39 -8.82
N ARG A 75 -9.01 12.25 -9.82
CA ARG A 75 -7.90 13.16 -10.10
C ARG A 75 -7.59 14.09 -8.92
N SER A 76 -8.59 14.69 -8.31
CA SER A 76 -8.42 15.60 -7.17
C SER A 76 -8.04 14.90 -5.86
N SER A 77 -8.15 13.59 -5.80
CA SER A 77 -7.76 12.77 -4.64
C SER A 77 -6.30 12.32 -4.68
N MET A 78 -5.65 12.40 -5.85
CA MET A 78 -4.24 12.05 -5.97
C MET A 78 -3.38 13.05 -5.19
N SER A 79 -2.32 12.56 -4.58
CA SER A 79 -1.40 13.34 -3.74
C SER A 79 0.03 13.22 -4.22
N GLY A 80 0.86 14.21 -3.91
CA GLY A 80 2.23 14.29 -4.40
C GLY A 80 2.28 14.52 -5.91
N LEU A 81 3.30 13.98 -6.57
CA LEU A 81 3.40 13.99 -8.03
C LEU A 81 2.33 13.08 -8.63
N LEU A 82 1.61 13.56 -9.61
CA LEU A 82 0.66 12.76 -10.37
C LEU A 82 1.32 12.20 -11.61
N MET A 83 1.71 10.93 -11.54
CA MET A 83 2.39 10.21 -12.61
C MET A 83 1.60 8.94 -12.96
N PRO A 84 0.57 9.04 -13.82
CA PRO A 84 -0.24 7.87 -14.18
C PRO A 84 0.60 6.75 -14.76
N THR A 85 0.28 5.51 -14.37
CA THR A 85 0.90 4.32 -14.93
C THR A 85 0.27 3.99 -16.27
N VAL A 86 1.13 3.72 -17.25
CA VAL A 86 0.78 3.20 -18.57
C VAL A 86 1.30 1.78 -18.66
N GLN A 87 0.40 0.83 -18.88
CA GLN A 87 0.73 -0.59 -19.00
C GLN A 87 0.73 -1.03 -20.46
N ASN A 88 1.68 -1.91 -20.85
CA ASN A 88 1.66 -2.54 -22.19
C ASN A 88 0.60 -3.65 -22.28
N ALA A 89 -0.55 -3.43 -21.66
CA ALA A 89 -1.67 -4.35 -21.66
C ALA A 89 -2.56 -4.09 -22.88
N VAL A 90 -2.86 -5.14 -23.63
CA VAL A 90 -3.83 -5.14 -24.74
C VAL A 90 -4.98 -6.04 -24.32
N ASN A 91 -6.21 -5.54 -24.39
CA ASN A 91 -7.39 -6.26 -23.91
C ASN A 91 -7.25 -6.82 -22.47
N GLY A 92 -6.66 -6.03 -21.58
CA GLY A 92 -6.52 -6.37 -20.15
C GLY A 92 -5.40 -7.38 -19.82
N SER A 93 -4.50 -7.69 -20.77
CA SER A 93 -3.36 -8.58 -20.54
C SER A 93 -2.06 -7.99 -21.06
N PHE A 94 -0.98 -8.08 -20.28
CA PHE A 94 0.35 -7.67 -20.74
C PHE A 94 0.76 -8.43 -21.99
N ASP A 95 1.13 -7.71 -23.05
CA ASP A 95 1.44 -8.27 -24.37
C ASP A 95 2.90 -8.02 -24.77
N GLY A 96 3.74 -9.03 -24.58
CA GLY A 96 5.14 -9.01 -24.99
C GLY A 96 5.34 -8.95 -26.50
N ASN A 97 4.43 -9.51 -27.30
CA ASN A 97 4.51 -9.46 -28.78
C ASN A 97 4.19 -8.06 -29.29
N ALA A 98 3.15 -7.42 -28.74
CA ALA A 98 2.85 -6.03 -29.02
C ALA A 98 4.04 -5.12 -28.66
N SER A 99 4.67 -5.38 -27.51
CA SER A 99 5.88 -4.64 -27.09
C SER A 99 7.04 -4.86 -28.06
N ALA A 100 7.30 -6.09 -28.48
CA ALA A 100 8.35 -6.37 -29.46
C ALA A 100 8.13 -5.63 -30.79
N ALA A 101 6.88 -5.60 -31.27
CA ALA A 101 6.52 -4.91 -32.52
C ALA A 101 6.65 -3.37 -32.39
N MET A 102 6.18 -2.79 -31.28
CA MET A 102 6.36 -1.35 -30.99
C MET A 102 7.84 -0.98 -30.90
N LEU A 103 8.67 -1.85 -30.32
CA LEU A 103 10.10 -1.63 -30.15
C LEU A 103 10.91 -1.89 -31.42
N ALA A 104 10.38 -2.53 -32.44
CA ALA A 104 11.13 -3.06 -33.59
C ALA A 104 11.83 -1.96 -34.40
N THR A 105 11.20 -0.83 -34.63
CA THR A 105 11.75 0.24 -35.48
C THR A 105 11.97 1.56 -34.71
N ALA A 106 12.87 2.39 -35.22
CA ALA A 106 13.05 3.74 -34.66
C ALA A 106 11.77 4.58 -34.75
N ALA A 107 11.04 4.44 -35.87
CA ALA A 107 9.80 5.20 -36.11
C ALA A 107 8.70 4.84 -35.11
N THR A 108 8.49 3.55 -34.83
CA THR A 108 7.45 3.11 -33.87
C THR A 108 7.83 3.50 -32.42
N ARG A 109 9.09 3.35 -32.04
CA ARG A 109 9.59 3.81 -30.74
C ARG A 109 9.42 5.32 -30.57
N ASP A 110 9.78 6.11 -31.58
CA ASP A 110 9.67 7.57 -31.54
C ASP A 110 8.22 8.03 -31.48
N ALA A 111 7.34 7.44 -32.28
CA ALA A 111 5.91 7.73 -32.27
C ALA A 111 5.28 7.44 -30.89
N HIS A 112 5.61 6.29 -30.28
CA HIS A 112 5.09 5.90 -28.98
C HIS A 112 5.64 6.83 -27.87
N ALA A 113 6.93 7.18 -27.88
CA ALA A 113 7.53 8.13 -26.95
C ALA A 113 6.90 9.53 -27.07
N ASN A 114 6.58 9.98 -28.30
CA ASN A 114 5.85 11.22 -28.52
C ASN A 114 4.42 11.16 -27.95
N ALA A 115 3.71 10.05 -28.12
CA ALA A 115 2.36 9.85 -27.57
C ALA A 115 2.36 9.94 -26.03
N LEU A 116 3.31 9.28 -25.37
CA LEU A 116 3.48 9.34 -23.89
C LEU A 116 3.84 10.75 -23.40
N THR A 117 4.73 11.44 -24.11
CA THR A 117 5.09 12.82 -23.78
C THR A 117 3.88 13.75 -23.94
N GLN A 118 3.15 13.62 -25.04
CA GLN A 118 1.93 14.41 -25.29
C GLN A 118 0.86 14.11 -24.23
N LEU A 119 0.72 12.84 -23.82
CA LEU A 119 -0.17 12.44 -22.72
C LEU A 119 0.12 13.25 -21.45
N ALA A 120 1.39 13.30 -21.04
CA ALA A 120 1.78 14.02 -19.82
C ALA A 120 1.56 15.53 -19.96
N VAL A 121 1.91 16.11 -21.11
CA VAL A 121 1.78 17.55 -21.36
C VAL A 121 0.31 17.98 -21.42
N SER A 122 -0.49 17.30 -22.26
CA SER A 122 -1.88 17.69 -22.52
C SER A 122 -2.78 17.56 -21.29
N ASN A 123 -2.49 16.61 -20.41
CA ASN A 123 -3.26 16.40 -19.18
C ASN A 123 -2.67 17.12 -17.97
N GLY A 124 -1.52 17.80 -18.10
CA GLY A 124 -0.88 18.48 -16.98
C GLY A 124 -0.39 17.53 -15.90
N TYR A 125 0.00 16.29 -16.25
CA TYR A 125 0.64 15.34 -15.33
C TYR A 125 2.09 15.77 -15.06
N ASP A 126 2.64 15.36 -13.92
CA ASP A 126 4.03 15.63 -13.58
C ASP A 126 5.00 14.76 -14.39
N GLY A 127 4.52 13.64 -14.91
CA GLY A 127 5.24 12.69 -15.74
C GLY A 127 4.39 11.49 -16.07
N VAL A 128 5.05 10.40 -16.45
CA VAL A 128 4.44 9.08 -16.64
C VAL A 128 5.25 8.01 -15.92
N ASP A 129 4.54 6.99 -15.45
CA ASP A 129 5.12 5.74 -14.98
C ASP A 129 4.86 4.68 -16.04
N ILE A 130 5.89 4.06 -16.61
CA ILE A 130 5.71 2.95 -17.56
C ILE A 130 5.91 1.62 -16.86
N ASP A 131 4.89 0.77 -16.95
CA ASP A 131 4.87 -0.59 -16.41
C ASP A 131 4.76 -1.57 -17.59
N TYR A 132 5.92 -1.83 -18.25
CA TYR A 132 5.97 -2.67 -19.43
C TYR A 132 6.51 -4.04 -19.08
N GLU A 133 5.57 -4.99 -19.01
CA GLU A 133 5.85 -6.36 -18.63
C GLU A 133 5.96 -7.31 -19.80
N ARG A 134 6.58 -8.48 -19.55
CA ARG A 134 6.75 -9.57 -20.53
C ARG A 134 7.46 -9.17 -21.83
N VAL A 135 8.14 -8.02 -21.83
CA VAL A 135 8.93 -7.58 -22.99
C VAL A 135 9.96 -8.66 -23.31
N PRO A 136 10.05 -9.14 -24.57
CA PRO A 136 10.98 -10.20 -24.94
C PRO A 136 12.44 -9.83 -24.67
N THR A 137 13.21 -10.75 -24.13
CA THR A 137 14.65 -10.57 -23.84
C THR A 137 15.44 -10.09 -25.07
N ALA A 138 15.08 -10.60 -26.25
CA ALA A 138 15.68 -10.17 -27.52
C ALA A 138 15.46 -8.68 -27.82
N SER A 139 14.50 -8.02 -27.18
CA SER A 139 14.19 -6.60 -27.36
C SER A 139 14.99 -5.69 -26.42
N ARG A 140 15.91 -6.21 -25.59
CA ARG A 140 16.65 -5.45 -24.56
C ARG A 140 17.28 -4.15 -25.09
N ALA A 141 18.03 -4.23 -26.18
CA ALA A 141 18.69 -3.05 -26.77
C ALA A 141 17.69 -2.01 -27.28
N ASN A 142 16.60 -2.47 -27.88
CA ASN A 142 15.53 -1.60 -28.39
C ASN A 142 14.73 -0.99 -27.23
N PHE A 143 14.47 -1.72 -26.16
CA PHE A 143 13.82 -1.20 -24.96
C PHE A 143 14.67 -0.13 -24.28
N THR A 144 15.98 -0.37 -24.14
CA THR A 144 16.94 0.65 -23.67
C THR A 144 16.90 1.91 -24.52
N THR A 145 16.92 1.75 -25.86
CA THR A 145 16.85 2.88 -26.80
C THR A 145 15.54 3.66 -26.65
N PHE A 146 14.41 2.95 -26.48
CA PHE A 146 13.11 3.55 -26.26
C PHE A 146 13.06 4.35 -24.95
N VAL A 147 13.50 3.76 -23.82
CA VAL A 147 13.51 4.43 -22.50
C VAL A 147 14.37 5.70 -22.55
N ASN A 148 15.56 5.65 -23.15
CA ASN A 148 16.42 6.82 -23.32
C ASN A 148 15.74 7.92 -24.16
N GLY A 149 15.10 7.55 -25.27
CA GLY A 149 14.38 8.50 -26.12
C GLY A 149 13.15 9.11 -25.44
N LEU A 150 12.39 8.31 -24.69
CA LEU A 150 11.26 8.77 -23.91
C LEU A 150 11.68 9.74 -22.79
N ALA A 151 12.73 9.39 -22.04
CA ALA A 151 13.28 10.25 -21.00
C ALA A 151 13.70 11.62 -21.57
N ALA A 152 14.45 11.63 -22.68
CA ALA A 152 14.88 12.88 -23.33
C ALA A 152 13.69 13.77 -23.72
N LYS A 153 12.62 13.19 -24.27
CA LYS A 153 11.41 13.94 -24.68
C LYS A 153 10.63 14.48 -23.47
N LEU A 154 10.44 13.67 -22.44
CA LEU A 154 9.75 14.09 -21.21
C LEU A 154 10.54 15.20 -20.50
N HIS A 155 11.85 15.05 -20.35
CA HIS A 155 12.71 16.06 -19.74
C HIS A 155 12.71 17.38 -20.52
N ALA A 156 12.73 17.32 -21.86
CA ALA A 156 12.59 18.52 -22.69
C ALA A 156 11.25 19.26 -22.49
N ALA A 157 10.23 18.52 -22.05
CA ALA A 157 8.90 19.07 -21.71
C ALA A 157 8.74 19.38 -20.20
N ASN A 158 9.82 19.33 -19.40
CA ASN A 158 9.81 19.43 -17.94
C ASN A 158 8.88 18.39 -17.27
N LYS A 159 8.84 17.18 -17.80
CA LYS A 159 8.10 16.04 -17.27
C LYS A 159 9.06 14.95 -16.80
N LYS A 160 8.60 14.11 -15.88
CA LYS A 160 9.37 13.03 -15.27
C LYS A 160 9.07 11.69 -15.92
N LEU A 161 10.04 10.78 -15.87
CA LEU A 161 9.88 9.38 -16.23
C LEU A 161 10.11 8.49 -15.00
N SER A 162 9.13 7.69 -14.68
CA SER A 162 9.28 6.51 -13.81
C SER A 162 9.22 5.25 -14.66
N VAL A 163 10.05 4.26 -14.33
CA VAL A 163 10.05 2.96 -14.99
C VAL A 163 9.88 1.86 -13.96
N THR A 164 8.83 1.08 -14.10
CA THR A 164 8.58 -0.11 -13.30
C THR A 164 9.34 -1.29 -13.90
N VAL A 165 10.07 -2.03 -13.06
CA VAL A 165 10.92 -3.15 -13.47
C VAL A 165 10.72 -4.37 -12.59
N TYR A 166 10.92 -5.56 -13.16
CA TYR A 166 10.96 -6.80 -12.39
C TYR A 166 12.13 -6.80 -11.41
N ALA A 167 11.96 -7.45 -10.25
CA ALA A 167 13.06 -7.68 -9.32
C ALA A 167 14.13 -8.58 -9.92
N LYS A 168 15.40 -8.22 -9.66
CA LYS A 168 16.59 -8.99 -10.03
C LYS A 168 17.59 -9.00 -8.88
N ALA A 169 18.23 -10.14 -8.65
CA ALA A 169 19.39 -10.26 -7.77
C ALA A 169 20.72 -10.26 -8.55
N GLY A 170 20.65 -10.17 -9.87
CA GLY A 170 21.77 -10.14 -10.82
C GLY A 170 21.27 -9.86 -12.23
N ASP A 171 22.15 -9.81 -13.22
CA ASP A 171 21.77 -9.62 -14.64
C ASP A 171 21.85 -10.91 -15.45
N ASN A 172 21.55 -12.02 -14.82
CA ASN A 172 21.54 -13.36 -15.41
C ASN A 172 20.13 -13.85 -15.79
N GLU A 173 19.14 -13.01 -15.64
CA GLU A 173 17.75 -13.32 -16.01
C GLU A 173 17.60 -13.40 -17.54
N ASN A 174 17.11 -14.53 -18.04
CA ASN A 174 17.01 -14.82 -19.45
C ASN A 174 15.57 -15.06 -19.93
N TRP A 175 14.58 -14.79 -19.10
CA TRP A 175 13.17 -14.88 -19.45
C TRP A 175 12.57 -13.49 -19.77
N ASN A 176 11.45 -13.49 -20.49
CA ASN A 176 10.79 -12.27 -20.94
C ASN A 176 10.32 -11.42 -19.74
N GLY A 177 10.58 -10.15 -19.82
CA GLY A 177 10.43 -9.20 -18.74
C GLY A 177 11.81 -8.80 -18.20
N PRO A 178 12.35 -9.39 -17.12
CA PRO A 178 13.61 -8.94 -16.51
C PRO A 178 14.80 -9.04 -17.46
N GLY A 179 14.85 -10.05 -18.35
CA GLY A 179 15.91 -10.16 -19.34
C GLY A 179 15.97 -9.01 -20.36
N SER A 180 14.86 -8.32 -20.59
CA SER A 180 14.79 -7.13 -21.45
C SER A 180 15.19 -5.83 -20.75
N GLN A 181 15.27 -5.82 -19.41
CA GLN A 181 15.43 -4.61 -18.62
C GLN A 181 16.90 -4.41 -18.21
N ASP A 182 17.56 -3.48 -18.85
CA ASP A 182 18.91 -3.03 -18.49
C ASP A 182 18.83 -1.98 -17.37
N TRP A 183 19.07 -2.40 -16.14
CA TRP A 183 18.93 -1.52 -14.98
C TRP A 183 19.95 -0.37 -14.96
N ILE A 184 21.15 -0.58 -15.52
CA ILE A 184 22.16 0.50 -15.62
C ILE A 184 21.65 1.59 -16.56
N ALA A 185 21.17 1.20 -17.74
CA ALA A 185 20.68 2.15 -18.73
C ALA A 185 19.37 2.81 -18.29
N ILE A 186 18.43 2.03 -17.75
CA ILE A 186 17.15 2.55 -17.21
C ILE A 186 17.40 3.52 -16.07
N GLY A 187 18.27 3.18 -15.10
CA GLY A 187 18.64 4.03 -13.98
C GLY A 187 19.37 5.31 -14.41
N GLY A 188 20.13 5.25 -15.51
CA GLY A 188 20.74 6.43 -16.11
C GLY A 188 19.69 7.42 -16.64
N ALA A 189 18.66 6.92 -17.32
CA ALA A 189 17.67 7.71 -18.04
C ALA A 189 16.49 8.18 -17.19
N ALA A 190 15.88 7.30 -16.39
CA ALA A 190 14.67 7.58 -15.61
C ALA A 190 14.94 8.50 -14.41
N ASP A 191 13.89 9.18 -13.91
CA ASP A 191 13.91 9.93 -12.65
C ASP A 191 13.70 9.04 -11.44
N SER A 192 12.98 7.92 -11.61
CA SER A 192 12.82 6.85 -10.63
C SER A 192 12.67 5.49 -11.31
N VAL A 193 13.17 4.46 -10.62
CA VAL A 193 13.04 3.05 -11.04
C VAL A 193 12.34 2.31 -9.92
N LYS A 194 11.11 1.86 -10.18
CA LYS A 194 10.28 1.11 -9.24
C LYS A 194 10.51 -0.38 -9.45
N ILE A 195 11.12 -1.02 -8.48
CA ILE A 195 11.47 -2.43 -8.55
C ILE A 195 10.34 -3.23 -7.91
N MET A 196 9.67 -4.09 -8.66
CA MET A 196 8.60 -4.98 -8.16
C MET A 196 9.19 -6.07 -7.27
N ALA A 197 9.67 -5.70 -6.05
CA ALA A 197 10.29 -6.64 -5.13
C ALA A 197 9.23 -7.38 -4.29
N TYR A 198 8.35 -8.07 -5.00
CA TYR A 198 7.27 -8.92 -4.51
C TYR A 198 7.01 -10.06 -5.50
N ASP A 199 6.05 -10.93 -5.19
CA ASP A 199 5.78 -12.16 -5.95
C ASP A 199 6.98 -13.13 -6.00
N TYR A 200 7.75 -13.21 -4.89
CA TYR A 200 8.73 -14.29 -4.72
C TYR A 200 8.02 -15.66 -4.74
N HIS A 201 6.90 -15.75 -4.03
CA HIS A 201 5.86 -16.75 -4.30
C HIS A 201 4.65 -16.03 -4.87
N TRP A 202 4.11 -16.57 -5.95
CA TRP A 202 3.02 -15.98 -6.72
C TRP A 202 1.88 -16.97 -6.95
N SER A 203 0.82 -16.57 -7.61
CA SER A 203 -0.43 -17.33 -7.74
C SER A 203 -0.28 -18.76 -8.27
N THR A 204 0.76 -19.08 -9.05
CA THR A 204 0.98 -20.43 -9.60
C THR A 204 2.21 -21.13 -9.02
N SER A 205 2.90 -20.53 -8.06
CA SER A 205 3.98 -21.16 -7.31
C SER A 205 3.43 -21.99 -6.14
N ALA A 206 4.33 -22.67 -5.41
CA ALA A 206 4.02 -23.17 -4.07
C ALA A 206 3.70 -22.00 -3.14
N ALA A 207 2.88 -22.26 -2.10
CA ALA A 207 2.56 -21.28 -1.07
C ALA A 207 3.81 -20.83 -0.31
N GLY A 208 3.92 -19.55 0.00
CA GLY A 208 5.04 -18.99 0.74
C GLY A 208 5.01 -17.46 0.80
N ALA A 209 6.05 -16.90 1.39
CA ALA A 209 6.19 -15.46 1.57
C ALA A 209 6.23 -14.71 0.24
N ILE A 210 5.50 -13.59 0.18
CA ILE A 210 5.40 -12.75 -1.03
C ILE A 210 6.71 -11.99 -1.27
N ALA A 211 7.39 -11.59 -0.18
CA ALA A 211 8.65 -10.85 -0.23
C ALA A 211 9.55 -11.23 0.97
N PRO A 212 10.33 -12.33 0.87
CA PRO A 212 11.29 -12.72 1.90
C PRO A 212 12.37 -11.67 2.13
N LEU A 213 12.82 -11.51 3.38
CA LEU A 213 13.77 -10.45 3.75
C LEU A 213 15.14 -10.61 3.10
N ASP A 214 15.64 -11.83 3.00
CA ASP A 214 16.94 -12.14 2.39
C ASP A 214 16.94 -11.89 0.87
N TRP A 215 15.81 -12.18 0.22
CA TRP A 215 15.64 -11.86 -1.19
C TRP A 215 15.52 -10.35 -1.43
N LEU A 216 14.78 -9.62 -0.57
CA LEU A 216 14.74 -8.16 -0.63
C LEU A 216 16.13 -7.53 -0.49
N ASP A 217 16.96 -8.05 0.42
CA ASP A 217 18.35 -7.64 0.62
C ASP A 217 19.20 -7.85 -0.64
N GLN A 218 19.05 -9.02 -1.29
CA GLN A 218 19.75 -9.33 -2.55
C GLN A 218 19.31 -8.39 -3.69
N VAL A 219 18.01 -8.17 -3.86
CA VAL A 219 17.46 -7.26 -4.88
C VAL A 219 17.96 -5.83 -4.66
N ALA A 220 17.89 -5.32 -3.43
CA ALA A 220 18.38 -3.99 -3.09
C ALA A 220 19.90 -3.85 -3.30
N THR A 221 20.66 -4.88 -2.91
CA THR A 221 22.12 -4.92 -3.15
C THR A 221 22.46 -4.85 -4.64
N TYR A 222 21.69 -5.52 -5.49
CA TYR A 222 21.90 -5.43 -6.93
C TYR A 222 21.45 -4.09 -7.50
N ALA A 223 20.34 -3.54 -7.00
CA ALA A 223 19.85 -2.23 -7.40
C ALA A 223 20.88 -1.13 -7.13
N GLU A 224 21.50 -1.09 -5.96
CA GLU A 224 22.52 -0.10 -5.59
C GLU A 224 23.79 -0.18 -6.44
N LYS A 225 24.08 -1.34 -7.04
CA LYS A 225 25.22 -1.51 -7.98
C LYS A 225 24.93 -0.98 -9.38
N THR A 226 23.65 -0.84 -9.75
CA THR A 226 23.24 -0.61 -11.14
C THR A 226 22.43 0.66 -11.34
N ILE A 227 21.77 1.15 -10.29
CA ILE A 227 20.89 2.32 -10.36
C ILE A 227 21.37 3.35 -9.34
N PRO A 228 21.43 4.65 -9.69
CA PRO A 228 21.73 5.70 -8.70
C PRO A 228 20.77 5.63 -7.51
N GLY A 229 21.29 5.54 -6.29
CA GLY A 229 20.51 5.26 -5.08
C GLY A 229 19.25 6.12 -4.93
N SER A 230 19.37 7.45 -5.13
CA SER A 230 18.23 8.37 -5.02
C SER A 230 17.08 8.12 -6.01
N LYS A 231 17.30 7.29 -7.03
CA LYS A 231 16.29 6.88 -8.03
C LYS A 231 15.67 5.52 -7.74
N ILE A 232 16.23 4.73 -6.82
CA ILE A 232 15.73 3.41 -6.45
C ILE A 232 14.46 3.56 -5.62
N MET A 233 13.36 2.98 -6.09
CA MET A 233 12.10 2.83 -5.37
C MET A 233 11.85 1.35 -5.15
N MET A 234 12.06 0.84 -3.92
CA MET A 234 11.78 -0.56 -3.62
C MET A 234 10.27 -0.78 -3.55
N GLY A 235 9.77 -1.59 -4.48
CA GLY A 235 8.37 -2.00 -4.53
C GLY A 235 8.06 -3.04 -3.45
N LEU A 236 7.05 -2.79 -2.62
CA LEU A 236 6.64 -3.68 -1.54
C LEU A 236 5.19 -4.09 -1.70
N PRO A 237 4.84 -5.35 -1.38
CA PRO A 237 3.47 -5.81 -1.47
C PRO A 237 2.63 -5.29 -0.31
N TRP A 238 1.36 -4.99 -0.60
CA TRP A 238 0.31 -4.73 0.40
C TRP A 238 -0.77 -5.80 0.38
N TYR A 239 -0.58 -6.87 -0.37
CA TYR A 239 -1.49 -7.98 -0.62
C TYR A 239 -0.84 -9.31 -0.24
N GLY A 240 -1.56 -10.38 -0.48
CA GLY A 240 -1.09 -11.74 -0.37
C GLY A 240 -1.86 -12.68 -1.30
N TYR A 241 -1.74 -13.94 -1.04
CA TYR A 241 -2.41 -15.00 -1.79
C TYR A 241 -3.00 -16.06 -0.87
N ASP A 242 -4.08 -16.67 -1.35
CA ASP A 242 -4.73 -17.86 -0.78
C ASP A 242 -4.53 -19.03 -1.76
N TRP A 243 -3.62 -19.94 -1.44
CA TRP A 243 -3.32 -21.12 -2.22
C TRP A 243 -4.17 -22.30 -1.79
N PRO A 244 -5.04 -22.82 -2.65
CA PRO A 244 -5.70 -24.10 -2.41
C PRO A 244 -4.68 -25.27 -2.52
N ALA A 245 -5.04 -26.45 -2.01
CA ALA A 245 -4.21 -27.66 -2.14
C ALA A 245 -3.87 -28.01 -3.59
N THR A 246 -4.72 -27.62 -4.55
CA THR A 246 -4.55 -27.82 -5.99
C THR A 246 -5.07 -26.62 -6.77
N GLY A 247 -4.38 -26.25 -7.83
CA GLY A 247 -4.74 -25.08 -8.66
C GLY A 247 -3.94 -23.83 -8.33
N GLY A 248 -4.30 -22.71 -8.96
CA GLY A 248 -3.66 -21.42 -8.70
C GLY A 248 -4.28 -20.69 -7.52
N ALA A 249 -3.47 -19.86 -6.88
CA ALA A 249 -3.95 -19.04 -5.76
C ALA A 249 -4.85 -17.89 -6.21
N SER A 250 -5.73 -17.47 -5.32
CA SER A 250 -6.47 -16.22 -5.44
C SER A 250 -5.77 -15.10 -4.66
N ASN A 251 -5.96 -13.84 -5.10
CA ASN A 251 -5.44 -12.68 -4.37
C ASN A 251 -6.11 -12.55 -2.99
N ALA A 252 -5.33 -12.23 -1.98
CA ALA A 252 -5.79 -11.95 -0.64
C ALA A 252 -5.43 -10.52 -0.23
N SER A 253 -6.42 -9.67 0.02
CA SER A 253 -6.21 -8.40 0.72
C SER A 253 -6.06 -8.67 2.22
N PHE A 254 -5.54 -7.71 2.98
CA PHE A 254 -5.53 -7.80 4.44
C PHE A 254 -6.93 -8.11 5.01
N ALA A 255 -7.93 -7.37 4.54
CA ALA A 255 -9.31 -7.56 5.01
C ALA A 255 -9.87 -8.95 4.67
N SER A 256 -9.66 -9.45 3.44
CA SER A 256 -10.15 -10.77 3.03
C SER A 256 -9.40 -11.90 3.75
N ALA A 257 -8.08 -11.79 3.93
CA ALA A 257 -7.30 -12.76 4.68
C ALA A 257 -7.77 -12.87 6.15
N HIS A 258 -7.95 -11.71 6.80
CA HIS A 258 -8.50 -11.66 8.17
C HIS A 258 -9.90 -12.26 8.26
N GLN A 259 -10.78 -11.92 7.34
CA GLN A 259 -12.15 -12.50 7.32
C GLN A 259 -12.11 -14.02 7.13
N THR A 260 -11.27 -14.52 6.22
CA THR A 260 -11.09 -15.95 5.98
C THR A 260 -10.55 -16.66 7.22
N MET A 261 -9.55 -16.07 7.88
CA MET A 261 -8.96 -16.58 9.12
C MET A 261 -10.03 -16.72 10.23
N LEU A 262 -10.81 -15.67 10.44
CA LEU A 262 -11.87 -15.66 11.46
C LEU A 262 -12.99 -16.67 11.15
N THR A 263 -13.45 -16.72 9.90
CA THR A 263 -14.52 -17.64 9.47
C THR A 263 -14.14 -19.11 9.67
N ASN A 264 -12.86 -19.44 9.50
CA ASN A 264 -12.35 -20.79 9.62
C ASN A 264 -11.72 -21.10 11.00
N ASN A 265 -11.78 -20.16 11.95
CA ASN A 265 -11.11 -20.25 13.24
C ASN A 265 -9.64 -20.69 13.10
N ALA A 266 -8.95 -20.16 12.09
CA ALA A 266 -7.59 -20.53 11.78
C ALA A 266 -6.59 -19.77 12.66
N ALA A 267 -5.54 -20.47 13.14
CA ALA A 267 -4.53 -19.87 13.98
C ALA A 267 -3.54 -19.05 13.12
N LEU A 268 -3.39 -17.76 13.44
CA LEU A 268 -2.40 -16.90 12.81
C LEU A 268 -1.00 -17.35 13.21
N GLN A 269 -0.14 -17.48 12.22
CA GLN A 269 1.28 -17.77 12.37
C GLN A 269 2.10 -16.63 11.73
N ARG A 270 3.39 -16.61 11.99
CA ARG A 270 4.29 -15.63 11.37
C ARG A 270 5.52 -16.34 10.82
N ASP A 271 5.76 -16.12 9.56
CA ASP A 271 6.95 -16.64 8.88
C ASP A 271 8.21 -15.94 9.41
N ALA A 272 9.19 -16.72 9.84
CA ALA A 272 10.40 -16.19 10.46
C ALA A 272 11.33 -15.50 9.45
N ALA A 273 11.34 -15.96 8.20
CA ALA A 273 12.23 -15.46 7.16
C ALA A 273 11.74 -14.14 6.53
N SER A 274 10.43 -13.94 6.49
CA SER A 274 9.83 -12.73 5.88
C SER A 274 9.19 -11.78 6.88
N GLY A 275 8.79 -12.33 8.04
CA GLY A 275 7.92 -11.62 8.98
C GLY A 275 6.47 -11.54 8.53
N GLU A 276 6.08 -12.17 7.42
CA GLU A 276 4.72 -12.17 6.93
C GLU A 276 3.80 -13.05 7.77
N PRO A 277 2.58 -12.60 8.05
CA PRO A 277 1.58 -13.45 8.67
C PRO A 277 1.08 -14.50 7.67
N TYR A 278 0.80 -15.71 8.19
CA TYR A 278 0.18 -16.77 7.42
C TYR A 278 -0.71 -17.65 8.29
N PHE A 279 -1.60 -18.37 7.66
CA PHE A 279 -2.44 -19.38 8.31
C PHE A 279 -2.86 -20.46 7.29
N SER A 280 -3.36 -21.60 7.80
CA SER A 280 -3.92 -22.65 6.97
C SER A 280 -5.33 -23.02 7.41
N TYR A 281 -6.18 -23.38 6.44
CA TYR A 281 -7.55 -23.83 6.68
C TYR A 281 -8.00 -24.76 5.54
N SER A 282 -8.72 -25.80 5.83
CA SER A 282 -9.38 -26.68 4.83
C SER A 282 -8.51 -27.05 3.61
N GLY A 283 -7.21 -27.27 3.82
CA GLY A 283 -6.25 -27.56 2.73
C GLY A 283 -5.72 -26.32 1.99
N HIS A 284 -6.10 -25.12 2.41
CA HIS A 284 -5.56 -23.86 1.92
C HIS A 284 -4.39 -23.37 2.78
N THR A 285 -3.50 -22.60 2.18
CA THR A 285 -2.47 -21.82 2.89
C THR A 285 -2.54 -20.37 2.40
N VAL A 286 -2.66 -19.44 3.34
CA VAL A 286 -2.75 -17.99 3.05
C VAL A 286 -1.52 -17.30 3.60
N TYR A 287 -0.81 -16.55 2.77
CA TYR A 287 0.19 -15.55 3.17
C TYR A 287 -0.31 -14.17 2.77
N PHE A 288 -0.06 -13.17 3.63
CA PHE A 288 -0.52 -11.80 3.35
C PHE A 288 0.39 -10.76 4.02
N GLN A 289 0.13 -9.48 3.81
CA GLN A 289 0.86 -8.40 4.47
C GLN A 289 0.06 -7.80 5.61
N ASP A 290 0.74 -7.59 6.75
CA ASP A 290 0.28 -6.74 7.83
C ASP A 290 1.34 -5.67 8.19
N ALA A 291 0.97 -4.73 9.03
CA ALA A 291 1.86 -3.64 9.44
C ALA A 291 3.15 -4.13 10.10
N ALA A 292 3.11 -5.23 10.86
CA ALA A 292 4.29 -5.78 11.54
C ALA A 292 5.28 -6.44 10.55
N GLY A 293 4.78 -7.20 9.57
CA GLY A 293 5.60 -7.78 8.50
C GLY A 293 6.16 -6.68 7.59
N TYR A 294 5.36 -5.68 7.28
CA TYR A 294 5.78 -4.51 6.51
C TYR A 294 6.89 -3.73 7.24
N ALA A 295 6.75 -3.49 8.55
CA ALA A 295 7.77 -2.80 9.36
C ALA A 295 9.13 -3.50 9.27
N LYS A 296 9.19 -4.84 9.34
CA LYS A 296 10.45 -5.59 9.21
C LYS A 296 11.14 -5.36 7.85
N LYS A 297 10.36 -5.26 6.77
CA LYS A 297 10.89 -4.98 5.43
C LYS A 297 11.46 -3.56 5.33
N ILE A 298 10.73 -2.59 5.83
CA ILE A 298 11.16 -1.18 5.89
C ILE A 298 12.42 -1.02 6.75
N ASP A 299 12.46 -1.67 7.92
CA ASP A 299 13.62 -1.61 8.81
C ASP A 299 14.85 -2.23 8.18
N LEU A 300 14.74 -3.40 7.54
CA LEU A 300 15.82 -4.02 6.78
C LEU A 300 16.38 -3.05 5.72
N LEU A 301 15.50 -2.50 4.88
CA LEU A 301 15.88 -1.63 3.78
C LEU A 301 16.49 -0.31 4.27
N LYS A 302 15.95 0.29 5.31
CA LYS A 302 16.51 1.50 5.92
C LYS A 302 17.86 1.25 6.58
N GLN A 303 18.05 0.12 7.24
CA GLN A 303 19.29 -0.19 7.97
C GLN A 303 20.43 -0.58 7.02
N LYS A 304 20.15 -1.39 6.00
CA LYS A 304 21.19 -1.92 5.10
C LYS A 304 21.34 -1.10 3.81
N HIS A 305 20.27 -0.46 3.33
CA HIS A 305 20.18 0.21 2.04
C HIS A 305 19.67 1.65 2.20
N GLY A 306 20.17 2.37 3.18
CA GLY A 306 19.74 3.73 3.52
C GLY A 306 19.95 4.79 2.43
N GLY A 307 20.67 4.46 1.37
CA GLY A 307 20.91 5.33 0.20
C GLY A 307 19.82 5.29 -0.87
N ILE A 308 18.79 4.42 -0.75
CA ILE A 308 17.71 4.34 -1.74
C ILE A 308 16.78 5.55 -1.68
N GLY A 309 16.12 5.86 -2.80
CA GLY A 309 15.23 7.01 -2.95
C GLY A 309 13.90 6.86 -2.19
N GLY A 310 13.40 5.65 -2.02
CA GLY A 310 12.14 5.42 -1.32
C GLY A 310 11.47 4.08 -1.61
N PHE A 311 10.16 4.06 -1.43
CA PHE A 311 9.35 2.86 -1.50
C PHE A 311 8.15 3.07 -2.44
N ALA A 312 7.83 2.04 -3.22
CA ALA A 312 6.63 1.97 -4.04
C ALA A 312 5.72 0.84 -3.53
N HIS A 313 4.41 0.97 -3.64
CA HIS A 313 3.49 0.07 -2.97
C HIS A 313 2.40 -0.46 -3.90
N TRP A 314 2.32 -1.77 -4.02
CA TRP A 314 1.28 -2.48 -4.75
C TRP A 314 0.33 -3.16 -3.76
N ALA A 315 -0.89 -2.66 -3.58
CA ALA A 315 -1.48 -1.48 -4.16
C ALA A 315 -2.46 -0.84 -3.16
N ALA A 316 -2.86 0.40 -3.39
CA ALA A 316 -3.86 1.07 -2.56
C ALA A 316 -5.17 0.29 -2.46
N GLY A 317 -5.76 0.26 -1.27
CA GLY A 317 -7.08 -0.30 -0.98
C GLY A 317 -7.09 -1.79 -0.66
N VAL A 318 -5.92 -2.46 -0.60
CA VAL A 318 -5.81 -3.86 -0.17
C VAL A 318 -4.97 -4.04 1.08
N GLU A 319 -4.33 -2.96 1.52
CA GLU A 319 -3.38 -2.93 2.64
C GLU A 319 -4.05 -3.10 4.01
N ASP A 320 -3.23 -3.51 5.00
CA ASP A 320 -3.50 -3.28 6.40
C ASP A 320 -3.46 -1.76 6.68
N PRO A 321 -4.54 -1.15 7.19
CA PRO A 321 -4.57 0.28 7.48
C PRO A 321 -3.45 0.76 8.40
N ASP A 322 -2.90 -0.10 9.26
CA ASP A 322 -1.82 0.23 10.17
C ASP A 322 -0.45 0.35 9.48
N ILE A 323 -0.31 -0.09 8.23
CA ILE A 323 0.87 0.16 7.39
C ILE A 323 1.14 1.66 7.27
N TRP A 324 0.11 2.48 7.19
CA TRP A 324 0.24 3.93 7.13
C TRP A 324 0.83 4.54 8.40
N LYS A 325 0.63 3.91 9.57
CA LYS A 325 1.32 4.27 10.81
C LYS A 325 2.83 4.00 10.70
N VAL A 326 3.23 2.86 10.13
CA VAL A 326 4.65 2.55 9.88
C VAL A 326 5.28 3.56 8.93
N ILE A 327 4.60 3.91 7.85
CA ILE A 327 5.06 4.90 6.86
C ILE A 327 5.26 6.27 7.52
N SER A 328 4.36 6.68 8.40
CA SER A 328 4.45 7.96 9.14
C SER A 328 5.42 7.92 10.33
N GLY A 329 6.09 6.79 10.57
CA GLY A 329 7.05 6.63 11.66
C GLY A 329 6.40 6.40 13.04
N THR A 330 5.12 6.08 13.10
CA THR A 330 4.42 5.74 14.32
C THR A 330 4.68 4.26 14.64
N PRO A 331 5.15 3.90 15.85
CA PRO A 331 5.37 2.51 16.21
C PRO A 331 4.07 1.69 16.14
N VAL A 332 4.14 0.51 15.53
CA VAL A 332 3.07 -0.48 15.58
C VAL A 332 3.51 -1.64 16.45
N THR A 333 2.67 -2.02 17.39
CA THR A 333 2.85 -3.27 18.16
C THR A 333 2.26 -4.42 17.34
N PRO A 334 3.00 -5.52 17.13
CA PRO A 334 2.41 -6.71 16.55
C PRO A 334 1.18 -7.13 17.36
N PRO A 335 0.11 -7.60 16.73
CA PRO A 335 -0.99 -8.19 17.50
C PRO A 335 -0.42 -9.30 18.40
N PRO A 336 -0.86 -9.40 19.66
CA PRO A 336 -0.41 -10.46 20.53
C PRO A 336 -0.72 -11.82 19.88
N PRO A 337 0.18 -12.82 20.00
CA PRO A 337 -0.13 -14.15 19.55
C PRO A 337 -1.43 -14.61 20.23
N PRO A 338 -2.28 -15.39 19.52
CA PRO A 338 -3.48 -15.92 20.13
C PRO A 338 -3.12 -16.66 21.41
N PRO A 339 -3.93 -16.53 22.48
CA PRO A 339 -3.65 -17.19 23.75
C PRO A 339 -3.50 -18.69 23.52
N VAL A 340 -2.32 -19.24 23.84
CA VAL A 340 -2.13 -20.69 23.95
C VAL A 340 -2.98 -21.17 25.13
N THR A 341 -4.06 -21.90 24.86
CA THR A 341 -4.85 -22.53 25.90
C THR A 341 -3.99 -23.53 26.67
N PRO A 342 -3.80 -23.39 27.99
CA PRO A 342 -3.21 -24.45 28.81
C PRO A 342 -4.17 -25.65 28.83
N PRO A 343 -3.69 -26.89 28.94
CA PRO A 343 -4.56 -28.05 29.05
C PRO A 343 -5.44 -27.94 30.31
N SER A 344 -6.74 -28.11 30.13
CA SER A 344 -7.72 -28.00 31.22
C SER A 344 -7.51 -29.08 32.27
N SER A 345 -7.18 -28.69 33.50
CA SER A 345 -7.36 -29.50 34.68
C SER A 345 -8.76 -29.20 35.26
N GLY A 346 -9.63 -30.22 35.26
CA GLY A 346 -11.00 -30.06 35.74
C GLY A 346 -11.11 -29.87 37.24
N SER A 347 -12.06 -29.03 37.64
CA SER A 347 -12.79 -29.16 38.87
C SER A 347 -14.16 -28.49 38.70
N GLY A 348 -15.23 -29.22 39.11
CA GLY A 348 -16.61 -28.82 38.88
C GLY A 348 -17.06 -27.61 39.70
N GLY A 349 -17.58 -26.64 38.98
CA GLY A 349 -18.37 -25.52 39.45
C GLY A 349 -19.42 -25.22 38.40
N THR A 350 -20.58 -24.72 38.77
CA THR A 350 -21.66 -24.27 37.88
C THR A 350 -21.09 -23.45 36.73
N PRO A 351 -21.45 -23.67 35.45
CA PRO A 351 -20.89 -22.93 34.34
C PRO A 351 -21.24 -21.46 34.46
N VAL A 352 -20.27 -20.63 34.76
CA VAL A 352 -20.37 -19.17 34.56
C VAL A 352 -20.38 -18.95 33.07
N GLN A 353 -21.43 -18.34 32.55
CA GLN A 353 -21.58 -18.10 31.11
C GLN A 353 -20.42 -17.26 30.62
N SER A 354 -19.71 -17.73 29.60
CA SER A 354 -18.64 -16.96 28.97
C SER A 354 -19.21 -15.71 28.30
N ASP A 355 -18.58 -14.58 28.53
CA ASP A 355 -19.05 -13.27 28.08
C ASP A 355 -17.85 -12.39 27.65
N PHE A 356 -18.11 -11.22 27.07
CA PHE A 356 -17.12 -10.24 26.71
C PHE A 356 -17.58 -8.83 27.05
N LEU A 357 -16.64 -7.94 27.36
CA LEU A 357 -16.88 -6.52 27.43
C LEU A 357 -16.34 -5.85 26.17
N VAL A 358 -16.89 -4.70 25.85
CA VAL A 358 -16.41 -3.88 24.72
C VAL A 358 -15.67 -2.68 25.29
N SER A 359 -14.46 -2.45 24.83
CA SER A 359 -13.66 -1.27 25.13
C SER A 359 -13.31 -0.55 23.83
N GLY A 360 -13.55 0.75 23.75
CA GLY A 360 -13.26 1.55 22.57
C GLY A 360 -13.57 3.02 22.78
N PRO A 361 -13.41 3.85 21.74
CA PRO A 361 -13.66 5.28 21.85
C PRO A 361 -15.12 5.57 22.18
N THR A 362 -15.34 6.43 23.14
CA THR A 362 -16.67 6.97 23.49
C THR A 362 -16.98 8.26 22.73
N THR A 363 -15.95 8.88 22.14
CA THR A 363 -16.05 10.12 21.35
C THR A 363 -15.18 10.03 20.11
N MET A 364 -15.66 10.57 19.00
CA MET A 364 -14.91 10.74 17.74
C MET A 364 -15.18 12.13 17.18
N THR A 365 -14.15 12.76 16.60
CA THR A 365 -14.30 14.06 15.92
C THR A 365 -13.83 13.93 14.49
N VAL A 366 -14.64 14.42 13.56
CA VAL A 366 -14.36 14.38 12.13
C VAL A 366 -14.74 15.69 11.46
N MET A 367 -13.95 16.17 10.52
CA MET A 367 -14.25 17.36 9.72
C MET A 367 -15.15 17.00 8.54
N GLN A 368 -16.00 17.92 8.10
CA GLN A 368 -16.77 17.78 6.86
C GLN A 368 -15.85 17.42 5.68
N GLY A 369 -16.21 16.41 4.92
CA GLY A 369 -15.42 15.87 3.82
C GLY A 369 -14.29 14.92 4.26
N GLY A 370 -14.22 14.59 5.54
CA GLY A 370 -13.20 13.68 6.10
C GLY A 370 -13.77 12.37 6.59
N SER A 371 -12.91 11.61 7.27
CA SER A 371 -13.30 10.39 7.97
C SER A 371 -12.55 10.26 9.29
N VAL A 372 -13.07 9.43 10.19
CA VAL A 372 -12.44 9.06 11.45
C VAL A 372 -12.63 7.56 11.67
N SER A 373 -11.63 6.90 12.27
CA SER A 373 -11.71 5.50 12.66
C SER A 373 -11.58 5.37 14.17
N GLY A 374 -12.31 4.44 14.75
CA GLY A 374 -12.20 4.05 16.13
C GLY A 374 -12.05 2.54 16.24
N ASP A 375 -11.03 2.10 16.98
CA ASP A 375 -10.78 0.69 17.24
C ASP A 375 -11.46 0.28 18.53
N PHE A 376 -12.19 -0.85 18.49
CA PHE A 376 -12.87 -1.44 19.63
C PHE A 376 -12.20 -2.77 19.96
N GLN A 377 -12.04 -3.04 21.24
CA GLN A 377 -11.49 -4.29 21.73
C GLN A 377 -12.56 -5.08 22.47
N LEU A 378 -12.57 -6.38 22.23
CA LEU A 378 -13.34 -7.32 23.05
C LEU A 378 -12.47 -7.75 24.23
N VAL A 379 -12.91 -7.46 25.42
CA VAL A 379 -12.24 -7.88 26.66
C VAL A 379 -12.91 -9.17 27.13
N PRO A 380 -12.26 -10.34 27.04
CA PRO A 380 -12.85 -11.61 27.45
C PRO A 380 -13.20 -11.62 28.93
N VAL A 381 -14.39 -12.13 29.26
CA VAL A 381 -14.87 -12.35 30.63
C VAL A 381 -15.29 -13.81 30.77
N ASN A 382 -15.00 -14.44 31.88
CA ASN A 382 -15.37 -15.81 32.21
C ASN A 382 -14.94 -16.83 31.14
N GLY A 383 -13.72 -16.68 30.59
CA GLY A 383 -13.17 -17.64 29.61
C GLY A 383 -13.78 -17.52 28.22
N PHE A 384 -14.33 -16.37 27.84
CA PHE A 384 -14.77 -16.11 26.48
C PHE A 384 -13.62 -16.25 25.49
N THR A 385 -13.78 -17.12 24.50
CA THR A 385 -12.81 -17.35 23.41
C THR A 385 -13.44 -17.06 22.03
N GLY A 386 -14.68 -16.57 22.01
CA GLY A 386 -15.42 -16.29 20.79
C GLY A 386 -14.97 -15.00 20.09
N THR A 387 -15.38 -14.87 18.85
CA THR A 387 -15.30 -13.61 18.09
C THR A 387 -16.68 -12.96 18.09
N ALA A 388 -16.75 -11.63 18.06
CA ALA A 388 -18.00 -10.94 17.88
C ALA A 388 -18.04 -10.28 16.49
N SER A 389 -19.18 -10.40 15.83
CA SER A 389 -19.48 -9.59 14.66
C SER A 389 -19.80 -8.16 15.09
N VAL A 390 -19.27 -7.18 14.36
CA VAL A 390 -19.52 -5.76 14.63
C VAL A 390 -20.56 -5.25 13.66
N ALA A 391 -21.63 -4.68 14.17
CA ALA A 391 -22.65 -4.00 13.40
C ALA A 391 -22.76 -2.53 13.87
N VAL A 392 -22.82 -1.62 12.94
CA VAL A 392 -23.05 -0.21 13.22
C VAL A 392 -24.49 0.12 12.86
N ALA A 393 -25.22 0.72 13.78
CA ALA A 393 -26.52 1.26 13.47
C ALA A 393 -26.39 2.36 12.41
N LYS A 394 -27.13 2.21 11.29
CA LYS A 394 -27.12 3.20 10.20
C LYS A 394 -27.85 4.50 10.56
N THR A 395 -28.23 4.66 11.83
CA THR A 395 -29.01 5.78 12.32
C THR A 395 -28.33 6.41 13.52
N PHE A 396 -28.29 7.74 13.56
CA PHE A 396 -27.90 8.49 14.74
C PHE A 396 -29.16 8.87 15.51
N SER A 397 -29.23 8.52 16.80
CA SER A 397 -30.41 8.79 17.64
C SER A 397 -31.74 8.37 16.96
N GLY A 398 -31.73 7.28 16.17
CA GLY A 398 -32.89 6.77 15.45
C GLY A 398 -33.20 7.43 14.11
N THR A 399 -32.40 8.39 13.66
CA THR A 399 -32.60 9.10 12.38
C THR A 399 -31.38 8.96 11.46
N ALA A 400 -31.61 8.69 10.18
CA ALA A 400 -30.52 8.72 9.19
C ALA A 400 -30.03 10.17 9.00
N VAL A 401 -28.72 10.38 9.06
CA VAL A 401 -28.12 11.70 8.81
C VAL A 401 -27.55 11.71 7.39
N PRO A 402 -28.06 12.56 6.50
CA PRO A 402 -27.56 12.66 5.13
C PRO A 402 -26.06 13.00 5.11
N GLY A 403 -25.32 12.32 4.24
CA GLY A 403 -23.89 12.59 4.06
C GLY A 403 -22.97 11.94 5.09
N ILE A 404 -23.48 11.03 5.95
CA ILE A 404 -22.67 10.22 6.86
C ILE A 404 -22.85 8.76 6.49
N SER A 405 -21.74 8.04 6.33
CA SER A 405 -21.73 6.59 6.18
C SER A 405 -20.77 5.97 7.19
N MET A 406 -21.09 4.75 7.60
CA MET A 406 -20.35 4.02 8.61
C MET A 406 -20.09 2.59 8.11
N ILE A 407 -18.86 2.12 8.32
CA ILE A 407 -18.44 0.78 7.96
C ILE A 407 -17.78 0.15 9.18
N ALA A 408 -18.19 -1.08 9.52
CA ALA A 408 -17.47 -1.92 10.45
C ALA A 408 -16.51 -2.82 9.68
N ALA A 409 -15.24 -2.85 10.08
CA ALA A 409 -14.21 -3.71 9.51
C ALA A 409 -13.42 -4.35 10.66
N GLY A 410 -13.67 -5.63 10.91
CA GLY A 410 -13.12 -6.30 12.10
C GLY A 410 -13.60 -5.64 13.38
N SER A 411 -12.70 -5.25 14.25
CA SER A 411 -12.96 -4.50 15.49
C SER A 411 -13.01 -2.98 15.29
N ALA A 412 -12.70 -2.48 14.09
CA ALA A 412 -12.72 -1.06 13.80
C ALA A 412 -14.06 -0.60 13.25
N VAL A 413 -14.48 0.59 13.66
CA VAL A 413 -15.61 1.31 13.05
C VAL A 413 -15.09 2.56 12.40
N LYS A 414 -15.37 2.72 11.11
CA LYS A 414 -14.97 3.87 10.34
C LYS A 414 -16.17 4.70 9.92
N ILE A 415 -16.08 5.99 10.12
CA ILE A 415 -17.12 6.97 9.82
C ILE A 415 -16.61 7.88 8.71
N TYR A 416 -17.38 7.99 7.64
CA TYR A 416 -17.14 8.87 6.52
C TYR A 416 -18.16 10.00 6.53
N VAL A 417 -17.69 11.21 6.34
CA VAL A 417 -18.54 12.40 6.37
C VAL A 417 -18.35 13.17 5.05
N THR A 418 -19.42 13.35 4.29
CA THR A 418 -19.36 14.15 3.07
C THR A 418 -19.16 15.63 3.39
N ALA A 419 -18.72 16.39 2.38
CA ALA A 419 -18.56 17.85 2.50
C ALA A 419 -19.88 18.60 2.74
N THR A 420 -21.03 17.94 2.52
CA THR A 420 -22.39 18.49 2.68
C THR A 420 -23.09 18.01 3.94
N ALA A 421 -22.46 17.10 4.70
CA ALA A 421 -23.03 16.66 5.98
C ALA A 421 -23.17 17.84 6.94
N ALA A 422 -24.25 17.91 7.71
CA ALA A 422 -24.45 18.99 8.67
C ALA A 422 -23.42 18.90 9.81
N PRO A 423 -22.72 19.99 10.17
CA PRO A 423 -21.94 20.03 11.39
C PRO A 423 -22.82 19.86 12.61
N GLY A 424 -22.31 19.20 13.63
CA GLY A 424 -23.07 18.93 14.85
C GLY A 424 -22.53 17.71 15.60
N THR A 425 -23.20 17.38 16.68
CA THR A 425 -22.89 16.22 17.52
C THR A 425 -23.97 15.18 17.38
N TYR A 426 -23.57 13.95 17.11
CA TYR A 426 -24.45 12.82 16.82
C TYR A 426 -24.09 11.65 17.72
N THR A 427 -25.07 10.86 18.16
CA THR A 427 -24.83 9.64 18.91
C THR A 427 -24.99 8.43 18.00
N MET A 428 -23.96 7.62 17.92
CA MET A 428 -23.89 6.38 17.18
C MET A 428 -23.91 5.19 18.15
N THR A 429 -24.61 4.12 17.81
CA THR A 429 -24.54 2.86 18.56
C THR A 429 -23.78 1.82 17.74
N VAL A 430 -22.76 1.24 18.35
CA VAL A 430 -22.01 0.10 17.81
C VAL A 430 -22.42 -1.15 18.59
N SER A 431 -22.84 -2.19 17.86
CA SER A 431 -23.27 -3.46 18.44
C SER A 431 -22.24 -4.54 18.13
N PHE A 432 -21.91 -5.34 19.13
CA PHE A 432 -20.99 -6.46 19.06
C PHE A 432 -21.73 -7.72 19.43
N THR A 433 -21.83 -8.66 18.50
CA THR A 433 -22.61 -9.89 18.70
C THR A 433 -21.74 -11.14 18.54
N SER A 434 -21.77 -12.01 19.53
CA SER A 434 -21.15 -13.33 19.49
C SER A 434 -22.17 -14.39 19.95
N GLY A 435 -22.59 -15.25 19.03
CA GLY A 435 -23.68 -16.20 19.30
C GLY A 435 -24.96 -15.47 19.68
N ALA A 436 -25.52 -15.78 20.85
CA ALA A 436 -26.69 -15.13 21.40
C ALA A 436 -26.41 -13.87 22.24
N THR A 437 -25.14 -13.56 22.51
CA THR A 437 -24.73 -12.42 23.34
C THR A 437 -24.47 -11.19 22.49
N THR A 438 -25.10 -10.06 22.85
CA THR A 438 -24.87 -8.78 22.17
C THR A 438 -24.57 -7.70 23.19
N HIS A 439 -23.48 -6.99 23.01
CA HIS A 439 -23.12 -5.78 23.74
C HIS A 439 -23.18 -4.56 22.83
N GLN A 440 -23.51 -3.41 23.38
CA GLN A 440 -23.60 -2.15 22.64
C GLN A 440 -22.78 -1.09 23.31
N GLN A 441 -22.11 -0.26 22.50
CA GLN A 441 -21.41 0.92 22.95
C GLN A 441 -21.91 2.15 22.20
N SER A 442 -22.28 3.18 22.94
CA SER A 442 -22.62 4.48 22.37
C SER A 442 -21.35 5.30 22.14
N VAL A 443 -21.28 5.91 20.96
CA VAL A 443 -20.16 6.78 20.57
C VAL A 443 -20.70 8.15 20.17
N THR A 444 -20.18 9.19 20.75
CA THR A 444 -20.50 10.58 20.38
C THR A 444 -19.61 11.01 19.22
N VAL A 445 -20.21 11.32 18.06
CA VAL A 445 -19.50 11.77 16.86
C VAL A 445 -19.72 13.26 16.68
N THR A 446 -18.65 14.04 16.71
CA THR A 446 -18.70 15.49 16.44
C THR A 446 -18.21 15.79 15.04
N ILE A 447 -19.07 16.35 14.19
CA ILE A 447 -18.72 16.83 12.85
C ILE A 447 -18.40 18.30 12.91
N THR A 448 -17.16 18.67 12.58
CA THR A 448 -16.72 20.07 12.55
C THR A 448 -16.81 20.66 11.15
N PRO A 449 -17.11 21.97 11.00
CA PRO A 449 -17.14 22.63 9.71
C PRO A 449 -15.76 22.62 9.03
N ASN A 450 -15.73 22.42 7.71
CA ASN A 450 -14.52 22.65 6.92
C ASN A 450 -14.39 24.13 6.55
N THR A 451 -13.75 24.93 7.40
CA THR A 451 -13.60 26.38 7.24
C THR A 451 -12.77 26.80 6.02
N ALA A 452 -11.97 25.90 5.44
CA ALA A 452 -11.18 26.22 4.25
C ALA A 452 -12.05 26.45 2.99
N ARG A 453 -13.23 25.81 2.89
CA ARG A 453 -14.18 26.00 1.78
C ARG A 453 -15.00 27.28 1.89
N HIS A 454 -15.26 27.79 3.08
CA HIS A 454 -16.03 29.05 3.25
C HIS A 454 -15.28 30.31 2.82
N ARG A 455 -13.94 30.25 2.68
CA ARG A 455 -13.17 31.41 2.15
C ARG A 455 -13.13 31.45 0.62
N ALA A 456 -13.33 30.33 -0.07
CA ALA A 456 -13.33 30.26 -1.54
C ALA A 456 -14.68 30.65 -2.17
N ALA A 457 -15.78 30.61 -1.43
CA ALA A 457 -17.12 30.97 -1.90
C ALA A 457 -17.47 32.47 -1.71
N LYS A 458 -16.55 33.26 -1.13
CA LYS A 458 -16.68 34.70 -0.90
C LYS A 458 -15.67 35.58 -1.66
N ARG A 459 -15.01 35.00 -2.70
CA ARG A 459 -14.17 35.76 -3.63
C ARG A 459 -14.71 35.67 -5.04
#